data_ad4dc854356555102f2e933dc5ee9b21
#
_entry.id   ad4dc854356555102f2e933dc5ee9b21
#
_cell.length_a   1.000
_cell.length_b   1.000
_cell.length_c   1.000
_cell.angle_alpha   90.00
_cell.angle_beta   90.00
_cell.angle_gamma   90.00
#
_symmetry.space_group_name_H-M   'P 1'
#
loop_
_entity.id
_entity.type
_entity.pdbx_description
1 polymer ?
#
loop_
_entity_poly.entity_id
_entity_poly.type
_entity_poly.pdbx_seq_one_letter_code
_entity_poly.pdbx_strand_id
1 'polypeptide(L)'
;MRRVASEVWFEDKYPSGEIGVIASQDEVLLIGTPLLVDDVKQWLTEVEGSGAVRYVALLDSHPDRVLGTRALDLPLIGHDLTLESVREWSDTFKGSSHPIGAESDRLKRVTGVLSGMPEITFNQELTLRLGSKDIRFLHRPGPRPGSIWVLEDTTSVVFVGDAVTVDAPPYLGVSDLELWLEALDDLRKLEDSGYKVVSSHGGRVGRDDINNMARFLRKVENRLEKLYKADDRKLAAMDFAEELLEDFKSTSARREFDLLRLQTGLLDLYDLFQE
;
A
#
# COMPACT_ATOMS: atom_id res chain seq x y z
N MET A 1 -11.87 -7.30 -13.27
CA MET A 1 -11.68 -5.86 -12.97
C MET A 1 -12.99 -5.17 -12.65
N ARG A 2 -13.00 -4.30 -11.65
CA ARG A 2 -14.14 -3.44 -11.26
C ARG A 2 -13.90 -2.02 -11.76
N ARG A 3 -14.89 -1.45 -12.45
CA ARG A 3 -14.78 -0.11 -13.01
C ARG A 3 -15.03 0.95 -11.94
N VAL A 4 -14.10 1.91 -11.81
CA VAL A 4 -14.22 3.08 -10.91
C VAL A 4 -14.76 4.29 -11.68
N ALA A 5 -14.21 4.53 -12.87
CA ALA A 5 -14.57 5.63 -13.76
C ALA A 5 -14.33 5.24 -15.23
N SER A 6 -14.50 6.20 -16.16
CA SER A 6 -14.10 5.95 -17.55
C SER A 6 -12.60 5.69 -17.62
N GLU A 7 -12.21 4.57 -18.24
CA GLU A 7 -10.80 4.16 -18.42
C GLU A 7 -10.00 4.00 -17.12
N VAL A 8 -10.69 3.78 -15.98
CA VAL A 8 -10.07 3.52 -14.67
C VAL A 8 -10.75 2.33 -13.99
N TRP A 9 -9.97 1.34 -13.61
CA TRP A 9 -10.42 0.11 -12.94
C TRP A 9 -9.50 -0.27 -11.79
N PHE A 10 -9.99 -1.12 -10.88
CA PHE A 10 -9.19 -1.90 -9.95
C PHE A 10 -9.56 -3.38 -10.01
N GLU A 11 -8.67 -4.24 -9.51
CA GLU A 11 -8.87 -5.68 -9.38
C GLU A 11 -8.60 -6.09 -7.93
N ASP A 12 -9.52 -6.84 -7.33
CA ASP A 12 -9.51 -7.25 -5.93
C ASP A 12 -9.39 -8.77 -5.71
N LYS A 13 -9.10 -9.52 -6.78
CA LYS A 13 -8.99 -10.99 -6.67
C LYS A 13 -7.66 -11.48 -6.10
N TYR A 14 -6.64 -10.61 -6.02
CA TYR A 14 -5.31 -11.00 -5.57
C TYR A 14 -5.15 -10.80 -4.06
N PRO A 15 -4.61 -11.80 -3.33
CA PRO A 15 -4.48 -11.73 -1.87
C PRO A 15 -3.57 -10.60 -1.37
N SER A 16 -2.64 -10.15 -2.21
CA SER A 16 -1.68 -9.09 -1.90
C SER A 16 -2.27 -7.68 -1.86
N GLY A 17 -3.55 -7.55 -2.17
CA GLY A 17 -4.29 -6.28 -2.19
C GLY A 17 -4.73 -5.88 -3.58
N GLU A 18 -5.53 -4.82 -3.63
CA GLU A 18 -6.06 -4.26 -4.86
C GLU A 18 -4.97 -3.59 -5.69
N ILE A 19 -5.04 -3.85 -6.99
CA ILE A 19 -4.20 -3.24 -8.01
C ILE A 19 -5.06 -2.48 -9.01
N GLY A 20 -4.50 -1.48 -9.68
CA GLY A 20 -5.27 -0.58 -10.55
C GLY A 20 -4.80 -0.53 -12.00
N VAL A 21 -5.69 0.00 -12.83
CA VAL A 21 -5.43 0.31 -14.25
C VAL A 21 -5.96 1.70 -14.57
N ILE A 22 -5.13 2.52 -15.16
CA ILE A 22 -5.53 3.77 -15.82
C ILE A 22 -5.15 3.65 -17.31
N ALA A 23 -6.13 3.79 -18.20
CA ALA A 23 -5.90 3.76 -19.64
C ALA A 23 -6.18 5.12 -20.27
N SER A 24 -5.48 5.43 -21.36
CA SER A 24 -5.68 6.64 -22.18
C SER A 24 -5.04 6.46 -23.57
N GLN A 25 -5.82 6.60 -24.63
CA GLN A 25 -5.32 6.58 -26.01
C GLN A 25 -4.39 5.38 -26.30
N ASP A 26 -4.84 4.17 -26.04
CA ASP A 26 -4.08 2.94 -26.23
C ASP A 26 -2.81 2.79 -25.35
N GLU A 27 -2.64 3.63 -24.35
CA GLU A 27 -1.59 3.52 -23.33
C GLU A 27 -2.17 3.18 -21.97
N VAL A 28 -1.45 2.37 -21.19
CA VAL A 28 -1.86 1.91 -19.86
C VAL A 28 -0.78 2.18 -18.82
N LEU A 29 -1.19 2.72 -17.68
CA LEU A 29 -0.45 2.73 -16.43
C LEU A 29 -1.06 1.70 -15.48
N LEU A 30 -0.25 0.79 -14.96
CA LEU A 30 -0.64 -0.11 -13.88
C LEU A 30 -0.34 0.53 -12.52
N ILE A 31 -1.23 0.33 -11.55
CA ILE A 31 -1.03 0.72 -10.16
C ILE A 31 -0.82 -0.55 -9.35
N GLY A 32 0.43 -0.82 -8.99
CA GLY A 32 0.82 -2.07 -8.36
C GLY A 32 0.78 -3.28 -9.28
N THR A 33 1.17 -4.43 -8.75
CA THR A 33 1.17 -5.74 -9.44
C THR A 33 0.75 -6.83 -8.47
N PRO A 34 0.24 -7.97 -8.97
CA PRO A 34 0.13 -9.18 -8.16
C PRO A 34 1.49 -9.62 -7.62
N LEU A 35 1.51 -10.29 -6.48
CA LEU A 35 2.71 -10.78 -5.81
C LEU A 35 3.43 -11.91 -6.59
N LEU A 36 2.64 -12.83 -7.18
CA LEU A 36 3.18 -14.02 -7.84
C LEU A 36 3.41 -13.79 -9.32
N VAL A 37 4.52 -14.29 -9.84
CA VAL A 37 4.92 -14.12 -11.26
C VAL A 37 3.86 -14.61 -12.24
N ASP A 38 3.20 -15.73 -11.94
CA ASP A 38 2.17 -16.27 -12.82
C ASP A 38 0.89 -15.43 -12.79
N ASP A 39 0.56 -14.84 -11.65
CA ASP A 39 -0.54 -13.87 -11.53
C ASP A 39 -0.21 -12.57 -12.28
N VAL A 40 1.05 -12.11 -12.26
CA VAL A 40 1.50 -10.95 -13.05
C VAL A 40 1.30 -11.20 -14.55
N LYS A 41 1.69 -12.37 -15.06
CA LYS A 41 1.50 -12.74 -16.48
C LYS A 41 0.01 -12.77 -16.85
N GLN A 42 -0.81 -13.37 -15.99
CA GLN A 42 -2.26 -13.40 -16.20
C GLN A 42 -2.83 -11.98 -16.21
N TRP A 43 -2.41 -11.12 -15.25
CA TRP A 43 -2.82 -9.73 -15.16
C TRP A 43 -2.47 -8.94 -16.41
N LEU A 44 -1.26 -9.06 -16.92
CA LEU A 44 -0.86 -8.42 -18.19
C LEU A 44 -1.78 -8.82 -19.33
N THR A 45 -2.10 -10.11 -19.46
CA THR A 45 -3.02 -10.60 -20.52
C THR A 45 -4.43 -10.01 -20.34
N GLU A 46 -4.92 -9.86 -19.11
CA GLU A 46 -6.24 -9.28 -18.84
C GLU A 46 -6.32 -7.78 -19.19
N VAL A 47 -5.21 -7.05 -19.11
CA VAL A 47 -5.18 -5.61 -19.40
C VAL A 47 -4.81 -5.28 -20.86
N GLU A 48 -4.32 -6.24 -21.65
CA GLU A 48 -3.96 -6.05 -23.07
C GLU A 48 -5.08 -5.39 -23.90
N GLY A 49 -6.34 -5.71 -23.61
CA GLY A 49 -7.51 -5.11 -24.26
C GLY A 49 -7.72 -3.61 -23.97
N SER A 50 -7.01 -3.05 -22.99
CA SER A 50 -7.11 -1.64 -22.60
C SER A 50 -6.03 -0.75 -23.22
N GLY A 51 -5.01 -1.33 -23.87
CA GLY A 51 -3.90 -0.64 -24.51
C GLY A 51 -2.53 -1.21 -24.13
N ALA A 52 -1.47 -0.61 -24.66
CA ALA A 52 -0.09 -1.01 -24.35
C ALA A 52 0.32 -0.53 -22.96
N VAL A 53 0.73 -1.45 -22.09
CA VAL A 53 1.27 -1.09 -20.78
C VAL A 53 2.59 -0.34 -20.97
N ARG A 54 2.68 0.87 -20.43
CA ARG A 54 3.85 1.75 -20.56
C ARG A 54 4.63 1.86 -19.26
N TYR A 55 3.92 1.87 -18.13
CA TYR A 55 4.50 2.13 -16.82
C TYR A 55 3.78 1.34 -15.74
N VAL A 56 4.47 1.13 -14.63
CA VAL A 56 3.90 0.61 -13.38
C VAL A 56 4.22 1.54 -12.24
N ALA A 57 3.21 1.95 -11.48
CA ALA A 57 3.38 2.72 -10.26
C ALA A 57 3.51 1.80 -9.05
N LEU A 58 4.58 1.96 -8.27
CA LEU A 58 4.72 1.37 -6.94
C LEU A 58 4.26 2.38 -5.89
N LEU A 59 3.18 2.08 -5.19
CA LEU A 59 2.61 3.00 -4.19
C LEU A 59 3.48 3.12 -2.93
N ASP A 60 4.31 2.12 -2.65
CA ASP A 60 5.28 2.10 -1.54
C ASP A 60 6.25 0.89 -1.65
N SER A 61 7.08 0.68 -0.61
CA SER A 61 8.04 -0.42 -0.51
C SER A 61 7.47 -1.69 0.18
N HIS A 62 6.15 -1.91 0.22
CA HIS A 62 5.62 -3.13 0.81
C HIS A 62 6.00 -4.36 -0.02
N PRO A 63 6.51 -5.46 0.60
CA PRO A 63 6.95 -6.65 -0.15
C PRO A 63 5.91 -7.22 -1.09
N ASP A 64 4.63 -7.22 -0.71
CA ASP A 64 3.54 -7.72 -1.52
C ASP A 64 3.35 -6.95 -2.84
N ARG A 65 3.80 -5.68 -2.91
CA ARG A 65 3.75 -4.84 -4.11
C ARG A 65 5.04 -4.90 -4.93
N VAL A 66 6.20 -4.95 -4.24
CA VAL A 66 7.50 -4.91 -4.90
C VAL A 66 7.88 -6.26 -5.51
N LEU A 67 7.62 -7.37 -4.81
CA LEU A 67 8.14 -8.68 -5.26
C LEU A 67 7.57 -9.17 -6.59
N GLY A 68 6.38 -8.74 -6.98
CA GLY A 68 5.79 -9.07 -8.28
C GLY A 68 6.46 -8.37 -9.46
N THR A 69 7.00 -7.17 -9.25
CA THR A 69 7.55 -6.32 -10.32
C THR A 69 8.78 -6.91 -11.00
N ARG A 70 9.52 -7.82 -10.35
CA ARG A 70 10.64 -8.56 -10.96
C ARG A 70 10.25 -9.38 -12.19
N ALA A 71 8.96 -9.61 -12.42
CA ALA A 71 8.45 -10.33 -13.59
C ALA A 71 8.16 -9.41 -14.78
N LEU A 72 8.39 -8.10 -14.62
CA LEU A 72 8.08 -7.10 -15.62
C LEU A 72 9.36 -6.58 -16.27
N ASP A 73 9.26 -6.30 -17.58
CA ASP A 73 10.23 -5.53 -18.35
C ASP A 73 9.57 -4.18 -18.72
N LEU A 74 9.26 -3.39 -17.69
CA LEU A 74 8.51 -2.13 -17.79
C LEU A 74 9.09 -1.11 -16.82
N PRO A 75 9.17 0.18 -17.19
CA PRO A 75 9.62 1.23 -16.30
C PRO A 75 8.72 1.33 -15.05
N LEU A 76 9.34 1.27 -13.87
CA LEU A 76 8.67 1.40 -12.58
C LEU A 76 8.81 2.83 -12.06
N ILE A 77 7.69 3.39 -11.61
CA ILE A 77 7.62 4.73 -11.01
C ILE A 77 7.37 4.58 -9.52
N GLY A 78 8.17 5.23 -8.67
CA GLY A 78 8.00 5.24 -7.22
C GLY A 78 8.64 6.45 -6.56
N HIS A 79 8.54 6.55 -5.25
CA HIS A 79 9.23 7.59 -4.48
C HIS A 79 10.72 7.26 -4.28
N ASP A 80 11.58 8.29 -4.10
CA ASP A 80 13.00 8.10 -3.78
C ASP A 80 13.21 7.20 -2.58
N LEU A 81 12.44 7.37 -1.50
CA LEU A 81 12.50 6.54 -0.30
C LEU A 81 12.03 5.10 -0.54
N THR A 82 11.15 4.86 -1.51
CA THR A 82 10.81 3.50 -1.94
C THR A 82 12.00 2.81 -2.59
N LEU A 83 12.71 3.52 -3.48
CA LEU A 83 13.94 3.02 -4.10
C LEU A 83 15.03 2.75 -3.05
N GLU A 84 15.26 3.67 -2.13
CA GLU A 84 16.24 3.52 -1.04
C GLU A 84 15.92 2.28 -0.19
N SER A 85 14.68 2.14 0.25
CA SER A 85 14.23 0.98 1.03
C SER A 85 14.46 -0.34 0.30
N VAL A 86 14.11 -0.43 -0.99
CA VAL A 86 14.28 -1.69 -1.77
C VAL A 86 15.75 -1.99 -2.05
N ARG A 87 16.61 -0.99 -2.21
CA ARG A 87 18.07 -1.17 -2.36
C ARG A 87 18.72 -1.85 -1.17
N GLU A 88 18.21 -1.65 0.03
CA GLU A 88 18.71 -2.30 1.24
C GLU A 88 18.33 -3.77 1.33
N TRP A 89 17.37 -4.22 0.51
CA TRP A 89 16.97 -5.61 0.53
C TRP A 89 18.03 -6.52 -0.09
N SER A 90 18.08 -7.76 0.40
CA SER A 90 18.82 -8.81 -0.29
C SER A 90 18.16 -9.13 -1.63
N ASP A 91 18.95 -9.42 -2.67
CA ASP A 91 18.43 -9.94 -3.95
C ASP A 91 17.70 -11.30 -3.79
N THR A 92 17.78 -11.87 -2.60
CA THR A 92 17.01 -13.06 -2.22
C THR A 92 16.10 -12.74 -1.05
N PHE A 93 14.79 -12.72 -1.29
CA PHE A 93 13.77 -12.60 -0.25
C PHE A 93 13.38 -13.99 0.29
N LYS A 94 13.17 -14.08 1.60
CA LYS A 94 12.67 -15.26 2.31
C LYS A 94 11.57 -14.81 3.27
N GLY A 95 10.32 -15.14 2.99
CA GLY A 95 9.17 -14.69 3.76
C GLY A 95 9.22 -15.04 5.25
N SER A 96 9.77 -16.22 5.58
CA SER A 96 9.86 -16.67 6.97
C SER A 96 10.98 -16.03 7.79
N SER A 97 11.84 -15.19 7.20
CA SER A 97 12.98 -14.61 7.93
C SER A 97 12.55 -13.52 8.89
N HIS A 98 11.62 -12.65 8.47
CA HIS A 98 11.08 -11.55 9.26
C HIS A 98 9.60 -11.37 8.88
N PRO A 99 8.70 -12.21 9.40
CA PRO A 99 7.30 -12.16 9.02
C PRO A 99 6.63 -10.91 9.60
N ILE A 100 5.88 -10.22 8.75
CA ILE A 100 5.15 -9.00 9.08
C ILE A 100 3.63 -9.14 8.90
N GLY A 101 3.12 -10.38 8.76
CA GLY A 101 1.73 -10.63 8.44
C GLY A 101 1.37 -10.24 6.99
N ALA A 102 2.32 -10.36 6.06
CA ALA A 102 2.14 -10.08 4.64
C ALA A 102 1.99 -11.38 3.83
N GLU A 103 1.32 -11.34 2.68
CA GLU A 103 1.20 -12.53 1.82
C GLU A 103 2.57 -13.04 1.35
N SER A 104 3.53 -12.14 1.20
CA SER A 104 4.93 -12.48 0.90
C SER A 104 5.60 -13.34 1.96
N ASP A 105 5.14 -13.34 3.22
CA ASP A 105 5.69 -14.19 4.28
C ASP A 105 5.54 -15.69 3.96
N ARG A 106 4.58 -16.05 3.11
CA ARG A 106 4.34 -17.41 2.63
C ARG A 106 5.34 -17.87 1.58
N LEU A 107 6.11 -16.95 1.02
CA LEU A 107 7.10 -17.26 -0.02
C LEU A 107 8.36 -17.88 0.61
N LYS A 108 8.68 -19.10 0.24
CA LYS A 108 9.88 -19.80 0.77
C LYS A 108 11.17 -19.09 0.37
N ARG A 109 11.28 -18.73 -0.91
CA ARG A 109 12.45 -18.06 -1.47
C ARG A 109 12.08 -17.41 -2.80
N VAL A 110 12.47 -16.13 -2.96
CA VAL A 110 12.35 -15.36 -4.20
C VAL A 110 13.72 -14.77 -4.52
N THR A 111 14.19 -14.91 -5.75
CA THR A 111 15.45 -14.32 -6.24
C THR A 111 15.16 -13.26 -7.30
N GLY A 112 16.15 -12.40 -7.59
CA GLY A 112 16.00 -11.31 -8.54
C GLY A 112 15.12 -10.18 -8.00
N VAL A 113 15.09 -9.97 -6.70
CA VAL A 113 14.25 -8.95 -6.06
C VAL A 113 14.65 -7.55 -6.50
N LEU A 114 15.95 -7.30 -6.65
CA LEU A 114 16.47 -5.99 -7.02
C LEU A 114 16.21 -5.61 -8.49
N SER A 115 15.77 -6.55 -9.33
CA SER A 115 15.31 -6.21 -10.69
C SER A 115 13.97 -5.49 -10.72
N GLY A 116 13.22 -5.48 -9.62
CA GLY A 116 11.94 -4.80 -9.48
C GLY A 116 12.01 -3.44 -8.79
N MET A 117 13.15 -2.75 -8.86
CA MET A 117 13.30 -1.42 -8.27
C MET A 117 12.71 -0.31 -9.17
N PRO A 118 12.18 0.78 -8.58
CA PRO A 118 11.79 1.96 -9.35
C PRO A 118 12.96 2.53 -10.17
N GLU A 119 12.73 2.81 -11.44
CA GLU A 119 13.69 3.44 -12.36
C GLU A 119 13.41 4.93 -12.51
N ILE A 120 12.15 5.32 -12.40
CA ILE A 120 11.69 6.71 -12.41
C ILE A 120 11.30 7.07 -10.99
N THR A 121 12.06 7.96 -10.37
CA THR A 121 11.79 8.38 -9.00
C THR A 121 11.57 9.89 -8.90
N PHE A 122 10.91 10.28 -7.81
CA PHE A 122 10.64 11.68 -7.49
C PHE A 122 10.59 11.87 -5.97
N ASN A 123 10.68 13.15 -5.54
CA ASN A 123 10.72 13.50 -4.11
C ASN A 123 9.40 14.06 -3.57
N GLN A 124 8.71 14.94 -4.29
CA GLN A 124 7.48 15.58 -3.82
C GLN A 124 6.30 15.27 -4.74
N GLU A 125 6.45 15.57 -6.01
CA GLU A 125 5.42 15.40 -7.01
C GLU A 125 6.05 15.06 -8.37
N LEU A 126 5.35 14.22 -9.15
CA LEU A 126 5.65 13.93 -10.54
C LEU A 126 4.33 14.01 -11.33
N THR A 127 4.37 14.63 -12.52
CA THR A 127 3.27 14.54 -13.48
C THR A 127 3.73 13.74 -14.69
N LEU A 128 3.02 12.66 -15.00
CA LEU A 128 3.22 11.81 -16.15
C LEU A 128 2.13 12.09 -17.20
N ARG A 129 2.53 12.34 -18.44
CA ARG A 129 1.60 12.35 -19.56
C ARG A 129 1.36 10.93 -20.06
N LEU A 130 0.12 10.43 -19.91
CA LEU A 130 -0.34 9.14 -20.40
C LEU A 130 -1.41 9.39 -21.47
N GLY A 131 -1.04 9.26 -22.75
CA GLY A 131 -1.94 9.63 -23.84
C GLY A 131 -2.44 11.06 -23.74
N SER A 132 -3.73 11.25 -23.50
CA SER A 132 -4.35 12.57 -23.32
C SER A 132 -4.52 12.99 -21.85
N LYS A 133 -4.15 12.13 -20.89
CA LYS A 133 -4.32 12.38 -19.45
C LYS A 133 -3.03 12.81 -18.80
N ASP A 134 -3.12 13.73 -17.85
CA ASP A 134 -2.06 14.03 -16.89
C ASP A 134 -2.32 13.22 -15.61
N ILE A 135 -1.36 12.36 -15.27
CA ILE A 135 -1.41 11.53 -14.07
C ILE A 135 -0.44 12.11 -13.05
N ARG A 136 -0.94 12.48 -11.88
CA ARG A 136 -0.12 13.06 -10.82
C ARG A 136 0.23 12.00 -9.78
N PHE A 137 1.49 11.99 -9.40
CA PHE A 137 2.04 11.20 -8.31
C PHE A 137 2.41 12.15 -7.19
N LEU A 138 1.84 11.97 -6.02
CA LEU A 138 2.08 12.83 -4.87
C LEU A 138 2.72 12.03 -3.73
N HIS A 139 3.81 12.52 -3.17
CA HIS A 139 4.35 11.97 -1.92
C HIS A 139 3.36 12.22 -0.78
N ARG A 140 2.92 11.14 -0.14
CA ARG A 140 2.00 11.17 1.01
C ARG A 140 2.45 10.11 2.00
N PRO A 141 3.51 10.41 2.80
CA PRO A 141 4.02 9.49 3.81
C PRO A 141 2.96 9.26 4.90
N GLY A 142 3.22 8.29 5.71
CA GLY A 142 2.36 7.86 6.82
C GLY A 142 2.43 6.35 6.98
N PRO A 143 1.76 5.54 6.13
CA PRO A 143 1.89 4.07 6.19
C PRO A 143 3.33 3.60 6.01
N ARG A 144 4.07 4.25 5.10
CA ARG A 144 5.51 4.06 4.87
C ARG A 144 6.15 5.38 4.47
N PRO A 145 7.47 5.57 4.70
CA PRO A 145 8.15 6.81 4.33
C PRO A 145 8.01 7.18 2.85
N GLY A 146 8.08 6.18 1.96
CA GLY A 146 7.96 6.37 0.51
C GLY A 146 6.55 6.20 -0.06
N SER A 147 5.50 6.28 0.75
CA SER A 147 4.12 6.15 0.27
C SER A 147 3.73 7.29 -0.66
N ILE A 148 3.07 6.94 -1.76
CA ILE A 148 2.58 7.89 -2.76
C ILE A 148 1.11 7.66 -3.06
N TRP A 149 0.45 8.71 -3.55
CA TRP A 149 -0.86 8.62 -4.19
C TRP A 149 -0.74 8.86 -5.69
N VAL A 150 -1.60 8.20 -6.45
CA VAL A 150 -1.70 8.38 -7.91
C VAL A 150 -3.07 8.94 -8.23
N LEU A 151 -3.10 10.15 -8.79
CA LEU A 151 -4.31 10.89 -9.12
C LEU A 151 -4.53 10.93 -10.62
N GLU A 152 -5.74 10.61 -11.05
CA GLU A 152 -6.27 10.83 -12.38
C GLU A 152 -7.37 11.90 -12.30
N ASP A 153 -7.02 13.14 -12.68
CA ASP A 153 -7.84 14.32 -12.42
C ASP A 153 -9.07 14.42 -13.36
N THR A 154 -8.99 13.86 -14.57
CA THR A 154 -10.06 13.95 -15.57
C THR A 154 -11.35 13.24 -15.11
N THR A 155 -11.23 12.12 -14.41
CA THR A 155 -12.36 11.37 -13.88
C THR A 155 -12.45 11.40 -12.35
N SER A 156 -11.57 12.17 -11.72
CA SER A 156 -11.45 12.37 -10.28
C SER A 156 -11.33 11.03 -9.54
N VAL A 157 -10.24 10.30 -9.82
CA VAL A 157 -9.89 9.06 -9.13
C VAL A 157 -8.52 9.19 -8.47
N VAL A 158 -8.38 8.68 -7.26
CA VAL A 158 -7.11 8.60 -6.54
C VAL A 158 -6.88 7.21 -5.98
N PHE A 159 -5.70 6.65 -6.25
CA PHE A 159 -5.21 5.40 -5.63
C PHE A 159 -4.29 5.78 -4.47
N VAL A 160 -4.58 5.28 -3.28
CA VAL A 160 -3.96 5.74 -2.03
C VAL A 160 -3.15 4.66 -1.29
N GLY A 161 -3.04 3.47 -1.84
CA GLY A 161 -2.32 2.36 -1.17
C GLY A 161 -2.95 2.01 0.18
N ASP A 162 -2.11 1.85 1.18
CA ASP A 162 -2.51 1.51 2.55
C ASP A 162 -2.88 2.73 3.41
N ALA A 163 -3.03 3.94 2.82
CA ALA A 163 -3.47 5.10 3.58
C ALA A 163 -4.82 4.86 4.27
N VAL A 164 -5.70 4.07 3.65
CA VAL A 164 -6.94 3.56 4.26
C VAL A 164 -7.00 2.06 4.02
N THR A 165 -7.24 1.27 5.07
CA THR A 165 -7.51 -0.17 4.96
C THR A 165 -8.83 -0.50 5.65
N VAL A 166 -9.60 -1.44 5.10
CA VAL A 166 -10.94 -1.81 5.59
C VAL A 166 -11.01 -3.29 5.93
N ASP A 167 -10.52 -4.15 5.05
CA ASP A 167 -10.70 -5.61 5.17
C ASP A 167 -9.57 -6.30 5.94
N ALA A 168 -8.47 -5.58 6.18
CA ALA A 168 -7.32 -6.06 6.94
C ALA A 168 -6.66 -4.91 7.70
N PRO A 169 -6.04 -5.16 8.87
CA PRO A 169 -5.27 -4.14 9.57
C PRO A 169 -4.03 -3.74 8.76
N PRO A 170 -3.60 -2.48 8.85
CA PRO A 170 -2.35 -2.06 8.24
C PRO A 170 -1.14 -2.59 9.02
N TYR A 171 0.03 -2.64 8.37
CA TYR A 171 1.31 -2.82 9.06
C TYR A 171 1.80 -1.48 9.61
N LEU A 172 2.05 -1.40 10.92
CA LEU A 172 2.38 -0.16 11.62
C LEU A 172 3.89 0.08 11.80
N GLY A 173 4.72 -0.94 11.63
CA GLY A 173 6.10 -0.97 12.12
C GLY A 173 7.08 0.01 11.47
N VAL A 174 6.71 0.68 10.39
CA VAL A 174 7.52 1.69 9.70
C VAL A 174 6.73 2.97 9.45
N SER A 175 5.60 3.12 10.13
CA SER A 175 4.68 4.24 9.91
C SER A 175 5.06 5.47 10.74
N ASP A 176 4.71 6.64 10.19
CA ASP A 176 4.65 7.89 10.90
C ASP A 176 3.16 8.24 11.11
N LEU A 177 2.69 8.13 12.36
CA LEU A 177 1.27 8.30 12.67
C LEU A 177 0.81 9.75 12.48
N GLU A 178 1.67 10.74 12.74
CA GLU A 178 1.34 12.16 12.58
C GLU A 178 1.18 12.49 11.09
N LEU A 179 2.17 12.17 10.27
CA LEU A 179 2.09 12.36 8.82
C LEU A 179 0.93 11.56 8.19
N TRP A 180 0.62 10.39 8.75
CA TRP A 180 -0.52 9.60 8.28
C TRP A 180 -1.85 10.29 8.57
N LEU A 181 -2.02 10.84 9.77
CA LEU A 181 -3.21 11.61 10.13
C LEU A 181 -3.37 12.87 9.25
N GLU A 182 -2.26 13.58 8.95
CA GLU A 182 -2.26 14.70 8.01
C GLU A 182 -2.67 14.26 6.59
N ALA A 183 -2.12 13.15 6.11
CA ALA A 183 -2.50 12.57 4.81
C ALA A 183 -3.99 12.23 4.76
N LEU A 184 -4.57 11.66 5.83
CA LEU A 184 -6.00 11.38 5.89
C LEU A 184 -6.85 12.67 5.89
N ASP A 185 -6.37 13.77 6.47
CA ASP A 185 -7.05 15.07 6.39
C ASP A 185 -7.03 15.63 4.96
N ASP A 186 -5.94 15.46 4.22
CA ASP A 186 -5.87 15.81 2.80
C ASP A 186 -6.78 14.90 1.95
N LEU A 187 -6.85 13.62 2.28
CA LEU A 187 -7.72 12.66 1.58
C LEU A 187 -9.21 13.01 1.76
N ARG A 188 -9.61 13.50 2.94
CA ARG A 188 -10.97 13.99 3.16
C ARG A 188 -11.31 15.18 2.24
N LYS A 189 -10.36 16.11 2.05
CA LYS A 189 -10.54 17.26 1.15
C LYS A 189 -10.69 16.82 -0.30
N LEU A 190 -9.93 15.82 -0.74
CA LEU A 190 -10.05 15.24 -2.08
C LEU A 190 -11.42 14.57 -2.25
N GLU A 191 -11.84 13.77 -1.28
CA GLU A 191 -13.14 13.10 -1.31
C GLU A 191 -14.30 14.12 -1.31
N ASP A 192 -14.22 15.19 -0.51
CA ASP A 192 -15.17 16.31 -0.53
C ASP A 192 -15.22 17.01 -1.90
N SER A 193 -14.10 17.04 -2.62
CA SER A 193 -14.00 17.60 -3.97
C SER A 193 -14.53 16.63 -5.06
N GLY A 194 -15.02 15.45 -4.67
CA GLY A 194 -15.64 14.48 -5.57
C GLY A 194 -14.69 13.38 -6.08
N TYR A 195 -13.47 13.27 -5.55
CA TYR A 195 -12.59 12.18 -5.90
C TYR A 195 -13.12 10.84 -5.38
N LYS A 196 -13.00 9.83 -6.22
CA LYS A 196 -13.25 8.42 -5.88
C LYS A 196 -11.96 7.83 -5.38
N VAL A 197 -11.94 7.42 -4.13
CA VAL A 197 -10.75 6.88 -3.47
C VAL A 197 -10.69 5.36 -3.66
N VAL A 198 -9.54 4.86 -4.10
CA VAL A 198 -9.25 3.42 -4.22
C VAL A 198 -8.08 3.07 -3.29
N SER A 199 -8.33 2.16 -2.39
CA SER A 199 -7.38 1.64 -1.41
C SER A 199 -6.80 0.31 -1.88
N SER A 200 -5.68 -0.13 -1.30
CA SER A 200 -5.11 -1.47 -1.54
C SER A 200 -5.78 -2.58 -0.72
N HIS A 201 -6.59 -2.23 0.30
CA HIS A 201 -7.32 -3.18 1.13
C HIS A 201 -8.70 -2.63 1.49
N GLY A 202 -9.68 -2.88 0.61
CA GLY A 202 -11.06 -2.41 0.75
C GLY A 202 -11.65 -1.88 -0.56
N GLY A 203 -10.87 -1.86 -1.64
CA GLY A 203 -11.30 -1.38 -2.95
C GLY A 203 -11.70 0.09 -2.91
N ARG A 204 -12.93 0.41 -3.34
CA ARG A 204 -13.44 1.77 -3.28
C ARG A 204 -13.89 2.10 -1.86
N VAL A 205 -13.22 3.08 -1.25
CA VAL A 205 -13.48 3.56 0.12
C VAL A 205 -14.11 4.96 0.11
N GLY A 206 -14.79 5.30 1.19
CA GLY A 206 -15.47 6.58 1.37
C GLY A 206 -15.13 7.28 2.68
N ARG A 207 -15.87 8.34 2.97
CA ARG A 207 -15.68 9.21 4.14
C ARG A 207 -15.62 8.44 5.47
N ASP A 208 -16.51 7.48 5.65
CA ASP A 208 -16.60 6.72 6.90
C ASP A 208 -15.35 5.84 7.10
N ASP A 209 -14.82 5.25 6.03
CA ASP A 209 -13.61 4.42 6.07
C ASP A 209 -12.38 5.30 6.41
N ILE A 210 -12.27 6.50 5.81
CA ILE A 210 -11.20 7.47 6.12
C ILE A 210 -11.28 7.89 7.59
N ASN A 211 -12.49 8.16 8.10
CA ASN A 211 -12.69 8.53 9.50
C ASN A 211 -12.42 7.37 10.46
N ASN A 212 -12.75 6.13 10.07
CA ASN A 212 -12.45 4.93 10.84
C ASN A 212 -10.94 4.74 10.97
N MET A 213 -10.19 4.87 9.86
CA MET A 213 -8.74 4.80 9.87
C MET A 213 -8.13 5.87 10.78
N ALA A 214 -8.57 7.12 10.70
CA ALA A 214 -8.07 8.19 11.57
C ALA A 214 -8.37 7.91 13.06
N ARG A 215 -9.53 7.31 13.40
CA ARG A 215 -9.84 6.89 14.78
C ARG A 215 -8.94 5.76 15.24
N PHE A 216 -8.70 4.79 14.37
CA PHE A 216 -7.78 3.68 14.63
C PHE A 216 -6.36 4.20 14.94
N LEU A 217 -5.80 5.09 14.09
CA LEU A 217 -4.46 5.64 14.29
C LEU A 217 -4.35 6.43 15.62
N ARG A 218 -5.35 7.25 15.94
CA ARG A 218 -5.37 7.96 17.24
C ARG A 218 -5.49 7.01 18.45
N LYS A 219 -6.21 5.89 18.29
CA LYS A 219 -6.28 4.85 19.32
C LYS A 219 -4.91 4.22 19.54
N VAL A 220 -4.18 3.91 18.46
CA VAL A 220 -2.81 3.40 18.49
C VAL A 220 -1.88 4.39 19.18
N GLU A 221 -1.83 5.64 18.72
CA GLU A 221 -0.98 6.71 19.26
C GLU A 221 -1.20 6.89 20.79
N ASN A 222 -2.44 7.11 21.21
CA ASN A 222 -2.79 7.31 22.62
C ASN A 222 -2.44 6.11 23.52
N ARG A 223 -2.50 4.89 22.98
CA ARG A 223 -2.19 3.68 23.74
C ARG A 223 -0.69 3.46 23.83
N LEU A 224 0.04 3.65 22.74
CA LEU A 224 1.50 3.54 22.70
C LEU A 224 2.17 4.52 23.66
N GLU A 225 1.71 5.79 23.72
CA GLU A 225 2.21 6.75 24.71
C GLU A 225 2.07 6.27 26.15
N LYS A 226 0.94 5.62 26.50
CA LYS A 226 0.72 5.07 27.85
C LYS A 226 1.63 3.89 28.14
N LEU A 227 1.77 2.99 27.17
CA LEU A 227 2.63 1.80 27.29
C LEU A 227 4.10 2.19 27.38
N TYR A 228 4.51 3.21 26.62
CA TYR A 228 5.85 3.78 26.68
C TYR A 228 6.15 4.36 28.09
N LYS A 229 5.23 5.16 28.64
CA LYS A 229 5.35 5.71 30.02
C LYS A 229 5.40 4.63 31.09
N ALA A 230 4.81 3.46 30.85
CA ALA A 230 4.79 2.32 31.75
C ALA A 230 5.96 1.35 31.55
N ASP A 231 6.79 1.55 30.52
CA ASP A 231 7.88 0.66 30.09
C ASP A 231 7.39 -0.79 29.83
N ASP A 232 6.21 -0.93 29.21
CA ASP A 232 5.53 -2.20 29.01
C ASP A 232 5.41 -2.59 27.52
N ARG A 233 6.57 -2.94 26.92
CA ARG A 233 6.66 -3.36 25.52
C ARG A 233 5.87 -4.63 25.19
N LYS A 234 5.78 -5.58 26.13
CA LYS A 234 5.11 -6.86 25.89
C LYS A 234 3.59 -6.72 25.86
N LEU A 235 3.02 -5.91 26.76
CA LEU A 235 1.59 -5.65 26.79
C LEU A 235 1.13 -4.90 25.51
N ALA A 236 2.02 -4.07 24.94
CA ALA A 236 1.76 -3.41 23.68
C ALA A 236 1.48 -4.41 22.55
N ALA A 237 2.24 -5.50 22.48
CA ALA A 237 2.19 -6.41 21.36
C ALA A 237 1.07 -7.44 21.43
N MET A 238 0.64 -7.88 22.61
CA MET A 238 -0.28 -9.01 22.74
C MET A 238 -1.72 -8.56 22.93
N ASP A 239 -2.05 -8.00 24.09
CA ASP A 239 -3.44 -7.66 24.42
C ASP A 239 -3.97 -6.51 23.56
N PHE A 240 -3.12 -5.53 23.24
CA PHE A 240 -3.52 -4.40 22.46
C PHE A 240 -3.74 -4.75 20.98
N ALA A 241 -2.94 -5.66 20.41
CA ALA A 241 -3.15 -6.13 19.04
C ALA A 241 -4.50 -6.85 18.88
N GLU A 242 -4.92 -7.65 19.87
CA GLU A 242 -6.24 -8.29 19.86
C GLU A 242 -7.37 -7.26 19.93
N GLU A 243 -7.24 -6.23 20.79
CA GLU A 243 -8.20 -5.12 20.86
C GLU A 243 -8.31 -4.34 19.53
N LEU A 244 -7.18 -4.09 18.87
CA LEU A 244 -7.14 -3.38 17.59
C LEU A 244 -7.74 -4.20 16.46
N LEU A 245 -7.58 -5.52 16.50
CA LEU A 245 -8.12 -6.39 15.44
C LEU A 245 -9.65 -6.33 15.35
N GLU A 246 -10.34 -6.01 16.45
CA GLU A 246 -11.79 -5.85 16.44
C GLU A 246 -12.28 -4.64 15.60
N ASP A 247 -11.40 -3.69 15.28
CA ASP A 247 -11.71 -2.57 14.40
C ASP A 247 -11.80 -2.98 12.91
N PHE A 248 -11.39 -4.22 12.55
CA PHE A 248 -11.34 -4.73 11.18
C PHE A 248 -12.20 -5.99 10.99
N LYS A 249 -12.67 -6.19 9.75
CA LYS A 249 -13.46 -7.38 9.37
C LYS A 249 -12.58 -8.59 9.05
N SER A 250 -11.68 -8.94 9.99
CA SER A 250 -10.83 -10.11 9.80
C SER A 250 -11.66 -11.40 9.79
N THR A 251 -11.48 -12.23 8.75
CA THR A 251 -12.12 -13.55 8.69
C THR A 251 -11.38 -14.55 9.57
N SER A 252 -12.06 -15.62 10.01
CA SER A 252 -11.42 -16.67 10.83
C SER A 252 -10.19 -17.29 10.16
N ALA A 253 -10.16 -17.35 8.83
CA ALA A 253 -9.03 -17.89 8.06
C ALA A 253 -7.82 -16.93 8.03
N ARG A 254 -8.03 -15.64 8.30
CA ARG A 254 -6.97 -14.61 8.28
C ARG A 254 -6.58 -14.14 9.68
N ARG A 255 -7.36 -14.46 10.71
CA ARG A 255 -7.21 -13.90 12.06
C ARG A 255 -5.78 -14.00 12.62
N GLU A 256 -5.16 -15.17 12.53
CA GLU A 256 -3.77 -15.34 13.01
C GLU A 256 -2.78 -14.45 12.24
N PHE A 257 -2.99 -14.31 10.95
CA PHE A 257 -2.14 -13.55 10.07
C PHE A 257 -2.29 -12.04 10.31
N ASP A 258 -3.52 -11.57 10.44
CA ASP A 258 -3.83 -10.18 10.74
C ASP A 258 -3.39 -9.79 12.17
N LEU A 259 -3.51 -10.73 13.12
CA LEU A 259 -3.00 -10.54 14.47
C LEU A 259 -1.46 -10.43 14.49
N LEU A 260 -0.77 -11.31 13.76
CA LEU A 260 0.69 -11.23 13.61
C LEU A 260 1.12 -9.88 13.04
N ARG A 261 0.40 -9.37 12.03
CA ARG A 261 0.67 -8.06 11.42
C ARG A 261 0.59 -6.92 12.44
N LEU A 262 -0.46 -6.92 13.28
CA LEU A 262 -0.60 -5.93 14.33
C LEU A 262 0.46 -6.09 15.42
N GLN A 263 0.72 -7.31 15.88
CA GLN A 263 1.71 -7.58 16.93
C GLN A 263 3.12 -7.14 16.51
N THR A 264 3.57 -7.56 15.33
CA THR A 264 4.88 -7.19 14.80
C THR A 264 4.95 -5.69 14.55
N GLY A 265 3.92 -5.13 13.90
CA GLY A 265 3.87 -3.71 13.60
C GLY A 265 3.86 -2.82 14.85
N LEU A 266 3.18 -3.22 15.93
CA LEU A 266 3.18 -2.49 17.19
C LEU A 266 4.53 -2.56 17.92
N LEU A 267 5.22 -3.72 17.85
CA LEU A 267 6.55 -3.86 18.43
C LEU A 267 7.56 -2.96 17.73
N ASP A 268 7.56 -3.00 16.40
CA ASP A 268 8.49 -2.20 15.59
C ASP A 268 8.19 -0.70 15.75
N LEU A 269 6.90 -0.31 15.80
CA LEU A 269 6.51 1.07 16.05
C LEU A 269 6.88 1.53 17.47
N TYR A 270 6.74 0.65 18.48
CA TYR A 270 7.15 0.95 19.85
C TYR A 270 8.67 1.21 19.94
N ASP A 271 9.47 0.42 19.23
CA ASP A 271 10.92 0.59 19.20
C ASP A 271 11.34 1.90 18.51
N LEU A 272 10.63 2.32 17.45
CA LEU A 272 10.83 3.62 16.80
C LEU A 272 10.53 4.83 17.71
N PHE A 273 9.60 4.70 18.66
CA PHE A 273 9.30 5.75 19.64
C PHE A 273 10.43 5.93 20.68
N GLN A 274 11.42 5.02 20.75
CA GLN A 274 12.56 5.11 21.67
C GLN A 274 13.77 5.86 21.09
N GLU A 275 13.82 6.03 19.77
CA GLU A 275 14.88 6.74 19.05
C GLU A 275 14.59 8.24 18.94
#